data_e76e7d0fd899d0e1071bab3f22323d5a
#
_entry.id   e76e7d0fd899d0e1071bab3f22323d5a
#
_cell.length_a   1.000
_cell.length_b   1.000
_cell.length_c   1.000
_cell.angle_alpha   90.00
_cell.angle_beta   90.00
_cell.angle_gamma   90.00
#
_symmetry.space_group_name_H-M   'P 1'
#
loop_
_entity.id
_entity.type
_entity.pdbx_description
1 polymer ?
#
loop_
_entity_poly.entity_id
_entity_poly.type
_entity_poly.pdbx_seq_one_letter_code
_entity_poly.pdbx_strand_id
1 'polypeptide(L)'
;MSIDLSKLLTERRNANSANIDTLSTLEMLTVINQEDQQVAQAITPYLPQIAEVVDKVAAALQAGGRLIYIGAGTSGRLGILDASECPPTFGTRPEQVVGIIAGGHKAILSAVENVEDNKAQGAMDLQNLNFSNRDVLVGLAASGRTPYVIGAMEYAHRQNAFVAIVSCNPHGEMAQLAD
;
A
#
# COMPACT_ATOMS: atom_id res chain seq x y z
N MET A 1 8.49 -5.29 22.94
CA MET A 1 8.03 -3.93 23.31
C MET A 1 6.59 -3.80 22.87
N SER A 2 5.68 -3.42 23.76
CA SER A 2 4.29 -3.12 23.37
C SER A 2 4.30 -1.82 22.56
N ILE A 3 3.74 -1.86 21.37
CA ILE A 3 3.61 -0.69 20.51
C ILE A 3 2.54 0.21 21.14
N ASP A 4 2.88 1.48 21.36
CA ASP A 4 1.92 2.48 21.81
C ASP A 4 0.99 2.88 20.63
N LEU A 5 -0.13 2.20 20.52
CA LEU A 5 -1.13 2.40 19.46
C LEU A 5 -1.71 3.82 19.46
N SER A 6 -1.70 4.53 20.60
CA SER A 6 -2.28 5.87 20.73
C SER A 6 -1.59 6.92 19.84
N LYS A 7 -0.36 6.63 19.39
CA LYS A 7 0.43 7.51 18.52
C LYS A 7 0.13 7.34 17.04
N LEU A 8 -0.59 6.28 16.65
CA LEU A 8 -0.93 6.01 15.26
C LEU A 8 -2.18 6.79 14.85
N LEU A 9 -2.12 7.46 13.71
CA LEU A 9 -3.27 8.20 13.17
C LEU A 9 -4.45 7.26 12.87
N THR A 10 -4.17 6.05 12.39
CA THR A 10 -5.17 5.03 12.07
C THR A 10 -5.91 4.47 13.28
N GLU A 11 -5.36 4.66 14.50
CA GLU A 11 -5.96 4.15 15.75
C GLU A 11 -6.66 5.25 16.56
N ARG A 12 -6.65 6.48 16.08
CA ARG A 12 -7.28 7.60 16.76
C ARG A 12 -8.79 7.58 16.54
N ARG A 13 -9.54 7.97 17.58
CA ARG A 13 -10.97 8.24 17.45
C ARG A 13 -11.17 9.49 16.62
N ASN A 14 -12.07 9.43 15.63
CA ASN A 14 -12.51 10.60 14.90
C ASN A 14 -13.50 11.39 15.75
N ALA A 15 -13.21 12.66 16.01
CA ALA A 15 -14.06 13.53 16.83
C ALA A 15 -15.46 13.76 16.20
N ASN A 16 -15.53 13.80 14.86
CA ASN A 16 -16.77 14.04 14.14
C ASN A 16 -17.74 12.84 14.21
N SER A 17 -17.23 11.63 14.46
CA SER A 17 -18.04 10.41 14.60
C SER A 17 -18.18 9.93 16.05
N ALA A 18 -17.87 10.78 17.06
CA ALA A 18 -17.84 10.39 18.46
C ALA A 18 -19.18 9.83 18.99
N ASN A 19 -20.30 10.34 18.45
CA ASN A 19 -21.66 9.95 18.86
C ASN A 19 -22.43 9.26 17.73
N ILE A 20 -21.74 8.64 16.78
CA ILE A 20 -22.35 8.08 15.57
C ILE A 20 -23.40 6.99 15.87
N ASP A 21 -23.24 6.28 16.97
CA ASP A 21 -24.15 5.23 17.44
C ASP A 21 -25.51 5.77 17.96
N THR A 22 -25.61 7.06 18.23
CA THR A 22 -26.85 7.73 18.71
C THR A 22 -27.60 8.46 17.59
N LEU A 23 -27.03 8.53 16.39
CA LEU A 23 -27.58 9.26 15.26
C LEU A 23 -28.63 8.43 14.50
N SER A 24 -29.56 9.11 13.83
CA SER A 24 -30.40 8.47 12.82
C SER A 24 -29.56 7.99 11.65
N THR A 25 -30.10 7.06 10.86
CA THR A 25 -29.39 6.52 9.67
C THR A 25 -28.95 7.62 8.71
N LEU A 26 -29.80 8.63 8.47
CA LEU A 26 -29.46 9.74 7.57
C LEU A 26 -28.32 10.59 8.13
N GLU A 27 -28.36 10.92 9.41
CA GLU A 27 -27.30 11.69 10.06
C GLU A 27 -25.97 10.92 10.07
N MET A 28 -26.02 9.60 10.36
CA MET A 28 -24.87 8.71 10.30
C MET A 28 -24.22 8.71 8.91
N LEU A 29 -25.01 8.52 7.86
CA LEU A 29 -24.54 8.56 6.46
C LEU A 29 -24.00 9.94 6.08
N THR A 30 -24.61 11.02 6.61
CA THR A 30 -24.12 12.39 6.38
C THR A 30 -22.73 12.60 6.98
N VAL A 31 -22.50 12.12 8.21
CA VAL A 31 -21.17 12.20 8.86
C VAL A 31 -20.14 11.42 8.05
N ILE A 32 -20.45 10.19 7.66
CA ILE A 32 -19.53 9.36 6.84
C ILE A 32 -19.20 10.06 5.52
N ASN A 33 -20.23 10.57 4.81
CA ASN A 33 -20.01 11.25 3.54
C ASN A 33 -19.16 12.52 3.67
N GLN A 34 -19.33 13.29 4.77
CA GLN A 34 -18.51 14.47 5.03
C GLN A 34 -17.04 14.13 5.27
N GLU A 35 -16.74 13.02 5.96
CA GLU A 35 -15.37 12.53 6.13
C GLU A 35 -14.79 12.06 4.79
N ASP A 36 -15.54 11.31 3.99
CA ASP A 36 -15.11 10.83 2.68
C ASP A 36 -14.76 11.98 1.72
N GLN A 37 -15.49 13.10 1.75
CA GLN A 37 -15.21 14.28 0.94
C GLN A 37 -13.84 14.91 1.22
N GLN A 38 -13.29 14.71 2.40
CA GLN A 38 -11.97 15.25 2.77
C GLN A 38 -10.81 14.42 2.20
N VAL A 39 -11.05 13.16 1.82
CA VAL A 39 -9.98 12.23 1.39
C VAL A 39 -9.24 12.76 0.17
N ALA A 40 -9.95 13.20 -0.87
CA ALA A 40 -9.32 13.74 -2.08
C ALA A 40 -8.51 15.02 -1.80
N GLN A 41 -9.00 15.88 -0.92
CA GLN A 41 -8.31 17.11 -0.52
C GLN A 41 -7.05 16.81 0.29
N ALA A 42 -7.06 15.77 1.12
CA ALA A 42 -5.92 15.35 1.92
C ALA A 42 -4.73 14.86 1.07
N ILE A 43 -4.97 14.45 -0.18
CA ILE A 43 -3.92 14.02 -1.12
C ILE A 43 -3.18 15.22 -1.73
N THR A 44 -3.83 16.39 -1.84
CA THR A 44 -3.27 17.57 -2.52
C THR A 44 -1.85 17.95 -2.07
N PRO A 45 -1.49 17.97 -0.77
CA PRO A 45 -0.15 18.30 -0.32
C PRO A 45 0.93 17.29 -0.77
N TYR A 46 0.53 16.08 -1.15
CA TYR A 46 1.42 14.97 -1.54
C TYR A 46 1.59 14.82 -3.05
N LEU A 47 0.93 15.67 -3.87
CA LEU A 47 1.05 15.62 -5.32
C LEU A 47 2.50 15.68 -5.84
N PRO A 48 3.42 16.48 -5.26
CA PRO A 48 4.82 16.48 -5.69
C PRO A 48 5.50 15.12 -5.50
N GLN A 49 5.29 14.45 -4.36
CA GLN A 49 5.85 13.12 -4.09
C GLN A 49 5.22 12.06 -5.01
N ILE A 50 3.92 12.15 -5.25
CA ILE A 50 3.23 11.27 -6.19
C ILE A 50 3.82 11.43 -7.60
N ALA A 51 4.05 12.66 -8.05
CA ALA A 51 4.65 12.93 -9.36
C ALA A 51 6.06 12.32 -9.48
N GLU A 52 6.88 12.42 -8.45
CA GLU A 52 8.21 11.79 -8.42
C GLU A 52 8.11 10.27 -8.59
N VAL A 53 7.22 9.60 -7.85
CA VAL A 53 6.99 8.15 -7.96
C VAL A 53 6.53 7.79 -9.37
N VAL A 54 5.59 8.57 -9.93
CA VAL A 54 5.08 8.35 -11.31
C VAL A 54 6.22 8.44 -12.33
N ASP A 55 7.09 9.43 -12.22
CA ASP A 55 8.25 9.60 -13.13
C ASP A 55 9.22 8.42 -13.00
N LYS A 56 9.50 7.94 -11.77
CA LYS A 56 10.34 6.74 -11.55
C LYS A 56 9.72 5.47 -12.16
N VAL A 57 8.41 5.28 -11.96
CA VAL A 57 7.69 4.15 -12.55
C VAL A 57 7.71 4.23 -14.08
N ALA A 58 7.43 5.39 -14.67
CA ALA A 58 7.46 5.57 -16.12
C ALA A 58 8.84 5.26 -16.72
N ALA A 59 9.91 5.75 -16.10
CA ALA A 59 11.28 5.45 -16.51
C ALA A 59 11.61 3.96 -16.40
N ALA A 60 11.20 3.29 -15.31
CA ALA A 60 11.40 1.85 -15.14
C ALA A 60 10.69 1.04 -16.22
N LEU A 61 9.41 1.34 -16.50
CA LEU A 61 8.62 0.67 -17.54
C LEU A 61 9.23 0.86 -18.94
N GLN A 62 9.70 2.07 -19.27
CA GLN A 62 10.39 2.36 -20.53
C GLN A 62 11.71 1.58 -20.68
N ALA A 63 12.41 1.35 -19.56
CA ALA A 63 13.64 0.55 -19.52
C ALA A 63 13.39 -0.97 -19.47
N GLY A 64 12.13 -1.42 -19.57
CA GLY A 64 11.75 -2.83 -19.52
C GLY A 64 11.69 -3.42 -18.10
N GLY A 65 11.67 -2.58 -17.07
CA GLY A 65 11.36 -2.94 -15.68
C GLY A 65 9.85 -3.02 -15.43
N ARG A 66 9.47 -3.14 -14.17
CA ARG A 66 8.08 -3.38 -13.74
C ARG A 66 7.69 -2.47 -12.58
N LEU A 67 6.40 -2.23 -12.43
CA LEU A 67 5.80 -1.73 -11.21
C LEU A 67 5.31 -2.92 -10.38
N ILE A 68 5.77 -3.03 -9.14
CA ILE A 68 5.36 -4.10 -8.23
C ILE A 68 4.67 -3.47 -7.01
N TYR A 69 3.38 -3.77 -6.83
CA TYR A 69 2.65 -3.46 -5.60
C TYR A 69 2.78 -4.61 -4.61
N ILE A 70 2.98 -4.30 -3.34
CA ILE A 70 2.98 -5.31 -2.27
C ILE A 70 2.21 -4.81 -1.05
N GLY A 71 1.34 -5.66 -0.51
CA GLY A 71 0.53 -5.32 0.65
C GLY A 71 -0.06 -6.55 1.33
N ALA A 72 -0.77 -6.32 2.44
CA ALA A 72 -1.54 -7.34 3.14
C ALA A 72 -3.01 -6.93 3.23
N GLY A 73 -3.90 -7.92 3.36
CA GLY A 73 -5.34 -7.67 3.50
C GLY A 73 -5.92 -6.78 2.39
N THR A 74 -6.68 -5.77 2.77
CA THR A 74 -7.31 -4.83 1.82
C THR A 74 -6.28 -4.05 1.01
N SER A 75 -5.18 -3.61 1.63
CA SER A 75 -4.11 -2.90 0.92
C SER A 75 -3.51 -3.76 -0.20
N GLY A 76 -3.23 -5.04 0.05
CA GLY A 76 -2.74 -5.96 -0.98
C GLY A 76 -3.77 -6.20 -2.08
N ARG A 77 -5.08 -6.28 -1.75
CA ARG A 77 -6.15 -6.42 -2.74
C ARG A 77 -6.26 -5.20 -3.65
N LEU A 78 -6.06 -3.97 -3.12
CA LEU A 78 -6.05 -2.76 -3.94
C LEU A 78 -4.90 -2.76 -4.94
N GLY A 79 -3.70 -3.20 -4.55
CA GLY A 79 -2.58 -3.36 -5.47
C GLY A 79 -2.85 -4.39 -6.57
N ILE A 80 -3.51 -5.51 -6.24
CA ILE A 80 -3.93 -6.51 -7.23
C ILE A 80 -5.01 -5.96 -8.15
N LEU A 81 -5.97 -5.22 -7.61
CA LEU A 81 -7.04 -4.59 -8.40
C LEU A 81 -6.43 -3.68 -9.47
N ASP A 82 -5.57 -2.74 -9.08
CA ASP A 82 -4.91 -1.83 -10.03
C ASP A 82 -4.10 -2.61 -11.08
N ALA A 83 -3.28 -3.57 -10.66
CA ALA A 83 -2.49 -4.40 -11.56
C ALA A 83 -3.35 -5.18 -12.57
N SER A 84 -4.51 -5.67 -12.16
CA SER A 84 -5.42 -6.43 -13.01
C SER A 84 -6.14 -5.57 -14.06
N GLU A 85 -6.33 -4.27 -13.78
CA GLU A 85 -6.99 -3.33 -14.67
C GLU A 85 -6.04 -2.70 -15.70
N CYS A 86 -4.73 -2.74 -15.48
CA CYS A 86 -3.76 -2.17 -16.40
C CYS A 86 -3.79 -2.80 -17.82
N PRO A 87 -3.86 -4.13 -18.01
CA PRO A 87 -3.93 -4.71 -19.34
C PRO A 87 -5.18 -4.30 -20.14
N PRO A 88 -6.41 -4.41 -19.64
CA PRO A 88 -7.59 -4.05 -20.39
C PRO A 88 -7.72 -2.54 -20.63
N THR A 89 -7.21 -1.71 -19.72
CA THR A 89 -7.36 -0.24 -19.77
C THR A 89 -6.27 0.42 -20.60
N PHE A 90 -5.03 -0.02 -20.46
CA PHE A 90 -3.86 0.63 -21.06
C PHE A 90 -3.14 -0.26 -22.09
N GLY A 91 -3.58 -1.50 -22.29
CA GLY A 91 -2.94 -2.44 -23.22
C GLY A 91 -1.55 -2.89 -22.74
N THR A 92 -1.27 -2.84 -21.43
CA THR A 92 0.00 -3.31 -20.86
C THR A 92 0.10 -4.83 -20.95
N ARG A 93 1.33 -5.36 -20.96
CA ARG A 93 1.52 -6.78 -20.72
C ARG A 93 1.25 -7.08 -19.23
N PRO A 94 0.68 -8.26 -18.90
CA PRO A 94 0.36 -8.61 -17.51
C PRO A 94 1.55 -8.56 -16.54
N GLU A 95 2.77 -8.72 -17.08
CA GLU A 95 4.00 -8.72 -16.27
C GLU A 95 4.50 -7.31 -15.94
N GLN A 96 4.00 -6.25 -16.59
CA GLN A 96 4.49 -4.89 -16.41
C GLN A 96 4.05 -4.26 -15.09
N VAL A 97 2.84 -4.58 -14.64
CA VAL A 97 2.30 -4.15 -13.35
C VAL A 97 1.83 -5.39 -12.60
N VAL A 98 2.40 -5.62 -11.42
CA VAL A 98 2.17 -6.86 -10.65
C VAL A 98 1.74 -6.51 -9.24
N GLY A 99 0.66 -7.11 -8.76
CA GLY A 99 0.21 -7.02 -7.38
C GLY A 99 0.58 -8.29 -6.60
N ILE A 100 1.16 -8.12 -5.41
CA ILE A 100 1.49 -9.20 -4.47
C ILE A 100 0.74 -8.97 -3.16
N ILE A 101 0.17 -10.04 -2.61
CA ILE A 101 -0.55 -10.00 -1.34
C ILE A 101 -0.02 -11.06 -0.37
N ALA A 102 0.14 -10.69 0.90
CA ALA A 102 0.45 -11.64 1.96
C ALA A 102 -0.59 -12.77 2.00
N GLY A 103 -0.14 -14.04 2.02
CA GLY A 103 -1.02 -15.21 1.93
C GLY A 103 -1.39 -15.63 0.51
N GLY A 104 -0.89 -14.94 -0.52
CA GLY A 104 -1.01 -15.32 -1.92
C GLY A 104 -2.45 -15.32 -2.45
N HIS A 105 -2.70 -16.09 -3.49
CA HIS A 105 -4.00 -16.11 -4.20
C HIS A 105 -5.21 -16.33 -3.30
N LYS A 106 -5.10 -17.15 -2.25
CA LYS A 106 -6.18 -17.37 -1.29
C LYS A 106 -6.61 -16.10 -0.58
N ALA A 107 -5.64 -15.21 -0.26
CA ALA A 107 -5.87 -13.97 0.45
C ALA A 107 -6.60 -12.91 -0.41
N ILE A 108 -6.69 -13.10 -1.72
CA ILE A 108 -7.49 -12.24 -2.61
C ILE A 108 -8.98 -12.39 -2.29
N LEU A 109 -9.44 -13.63 -2.13
CA LEU A 109 -10.86 -13.97 -1.98
C LEU A 109 -11.32 -14.12 -0.54
N SER A 110 -10.40 -14.42 0.38
CA SER A 110 -10.71 -14.71 1.78
C SER A 110 -9.69 -14.09 2.72
N ALA A 111 -10.08 -13.75 3.94
CA ALA A 111 -9.14 -13.36 4.97
C ALA A 111 -8.20 -14.54 5.31
N VAL A 112 -6.91 -14.26 5.41
CA VAL A 112 -5.89 -15.20 5.89
C VAL A 112 -5.17 -14.50 7.02
N GLU A 113 -5.33 -15.01 8.24
CA GLU A 113 -4.81 -14.41 9.45
C GLU A 113 -3.29 -14.66 9.62
N ASN A 114 -2.61 -13.72 10.30
CA ASN A 114 -1.20 -13.80 10.69
C ASN A 114 -0.18 -13.83 9.53
N VAL A 115 -0.60 -13.66 8.28
CA VAL A 115 0.32 -13.64 7.14
C VAL A 115 1.04 -12.29 7.00
N GLU A 116 0.44 -11.22 7.50
CA GLU A 116 0.97 -9.87 7.50
C GLU A 116 2.18 -9.68 8.42
N ASP A 117 2.35 -10.57 9.41
CA ASP A 117 3.45 -10.53 10.37
C ASP A 117 4.72 -11.25 9.87
N ASN A 118 4.62 -11.99 8.76
CA ASN A 118 5.74 -12.74 8.22
C ASN A 118 6.67 -11.88 7.35
N LYS A 119 7.62 -11.24 7.99
CA LYS A 119 8.62 -10.38 7.34
C LYS A 119 9.47 -11.12 6.29
N ALA A 120 9.87 -12.36 6.58
CA ALA A 120 10.67 -13.17 5.66
C ALA A 120 9.91 -13.51 4.37
N GLN A 121 8.59 -13.73 4.46
CA GLN A 121 7.78 -14.07 3.31
C GLN A 121 7.71 -12.91 2.31
N GLY A 122 7.66 -11.65 2.76
CA GLY A 122 7.67 -10.50 1.86
C GLY A 122 8.91 -10.46 0.97
N ALA A 123 10.08 -10.73 1.55
CA ALA A 123 11.33 -10.84 0.79
C ALA A 123 11.31 -12.04 -0.17
N MET A 124 10.81 -13.20 0.28
CA MET A 124 10.72 -14.41 -0.55
C MET A 124 9.79 -14.21 -1.76
N ASP A 125 8.69 -13.52 -1.59
CA ASP A 125 7.74 -13.27 -2.67
C ASP A 125 8.37 -12.41 -3.78
N LEU A 126 9.18 -11.40 -3.42
CA LEU A 126 9.97 -10.65 -4.40
C LEU A 126 11.07 -11.50 -5.06
N GLN A 127 11.73 -12.37 -4.31
CA GLN A 127 12.72 -13.31 -4.87
C GLN A 127 12.09 -14.22 -5.91
N ASN A 128 10.93 -14.79 -5.62
CA ASN A 128 10.18 -15.67 -6.52
C ASN A 128 9.77 -14.97 -7.83
N LEU A 129 9.58 -13.65 -7.79
CA LEU A 129 9.33 -12.82 -8.98
C LEU A 129 10.61 -12.43 -9.74
N ASN A 130 11.80 -12.85 -9.29
CA ASN A 130 13.07 -12.37 -9.82
C ASN A 130 13.14 -10.83 -9.84
N PHE A 131 12.71 -10.21 -8.73
CA PHE A 131 12.75 -8.76 -8.55
C PHE A 131 14.17 -8.22 -8.63
N SER A 132 14.36 -7.09 -9.29
CA SER A 132 15.68 -6.50 -9.56
C SER A 132 15.67 -4.97 -9.43
N ASN A 133 16.84 -4.35 -9.56
CA ASN A 133 17.01 -2.90 -9.59
C ASN A 133 16.36 -2.18 -10.78
N ARG A 134 15.82 -2.90 -11.74
CA ARG A 134 15.05 -2.32 -12.86
C ARG A 134 13.58 -2.09 -12.50
N ASP A 135 13.12 -2.75 -11.43
CA ASP A 135 11.74 -2.69 -10.97
C ASP A 135 11.56 -1.56 -9.95
N VAL A 136 10.34 -1.06 -9.82
CA VAL A 136 9.92 -0.15 -8.75
C VAL A 136 9.01 -0.92 -7.81
N LEU A 137 9.27 -0.85 -6.51
CA LEU A 137 8.42 -1.40 -5.47
C LEU A 137 7.54 -0.31 -4.86
N VAL A 138 6.23 -0.55 -4.77
CA VAL A 138 5.30 0.29 -4.00
C VAL A 138 4.68 -0.54 -2.89
N GLY A 139 5.07 -0.24 -1.65
CA GLY A 139 4.52 -0.87 -0.45
C GLY A 139 3.20 -0.22 -0.03
N LEU A 140 2.16 -1.02 0.15
CA LEU A 140 0.81 -0.56 0.51
C LEU A 140 0.46 -1.04 1.92
N ALA A 141 0.35 -0.11 2.88
CA ALA A 141 -0.10 -0.41 4.24
C ALA A 141 -0.63 0.83 4.95
N ALA A 142 -1.91 0.88 5.26
CA ALA A 142 -2.52 2.00 5.97
C ALA A 142 -1.77 2.34 7.28
N SER A 143 -1.36 1.34 8.05
CA SER A 143 -0.62 1.51 9.30
C SER A 143 0.84 2.00 9.11
N GLY A 144 1.44 1.79 7.93
CA GLY A 144 2.85 2.10 7.66
C GLY A 144 3.86 1.24 8.42
N ARG A 145 3.47 0.03 8.89
CA ARG A 145 4.31 -0.82 9.74
C ARG A 145 4.14 -2.33 9.53
N THR A 146 3.50 -2.75 8.45
CA THR A 146 3.22 -4.16 8.17
C THR A 146 4.52 -4.96 7.96
N PRO A 147 4.87 -5.95 8.82
CA PRO A 147 6.15 -6.65 8.74
C PRO A 147 6.41 -7.30 7.39
N TYR A 148 5.40 -7.92 6.80
CA TYR A 148 5.47 -8.50 5.45
C TYR A 148 5.97 -7.49 4.41
N VAL A 149 5.39 -6.27 4.40
CA VAL A 149 5.77 -5.21 3.47
C VAL A 149 7.17 -4.69 3.77
N ILE A 150 7.51 -4.49 5.06
CA ILE A 150 8.85 -4.08 5.49
C ILE A 150 9.91 -5.07 4.99
N GLY A 151 9.68 -6.37 5.11
CA GLY A 151 10.60 -7.39 4.63
C GLY A 151 10.88 -7.31 3.13
N ALA A 152 9.84 -7.02 2.35
CA ALA A 152 9.96 -6.79 0.91
C ALA A 152 10.74 -5.51 0.58
N MET A 153 10.45 -4.40 1.29
CA MET A 153 11.16 -3.12 1.11
C MET A 153 12.65 -3.27 1.41
N GLU A 154 13.02 -3.91 2.51
CA GLU A 154 14.42 -4.20 2.85
C GLU A 154 15.10 -5.07 1.79
N TYR A 155 14.37 -6.03 1.21
CA TYR A 155 14.91 -6.82 0.11
C TYR A 155 15.12 -5.97 -1.15
N ALA A 156 14.17 -5.11 -1.51
CA ALA A 156 14.27 -4.22 -2.67
C ALA A 156 15.47 -3.26 -2.55
N HIS A 157 15.72 -2.70 -1.37
CA HIS A 157 16.92 -1.90 -1.12
C HIS A 157 18.22 -2.69 -1.32
N ARG A 158 18.28 -3.94 -0.88
CA ARG A 158 19.45 -4.80 -1.14
C ARG A 158 19.68 -5.05 -2.63
N GLN A 159 18.63 -4.94 -3.46
CA GLN A 159 18.73 -4.99 -4.91
C GLN A 159 19.05 -3.63 -5.54
N ASN A 160 19.16 -2.53 -4.77
CA ASN A 160 19.31 -1.15 -5.23
C ASN A 160 18.12 -0.69 -6.12
N ALA A 161 16.92 -1.15 -5.83
CA ALA A 161 15.69 -0.74 -6.51
C ALA A 161 15.06 0.47 -5.80
N PHE A 162 14.32 1.28 -6.54
CA PHE A 162 13.53 2.38 -5.98
C PHE A 162 12.31 1.84 -5.22
N VAL A 163 12.09 2.37 -4.02
CA VAL A 163 11.01 1.95 -3.11
C VAL A 163 10.15 3.13 -2.70
N ALA A 164 8.87 3.06 -3.02
CA ALA A 164 7.86 4.00 -2.55
C ALA A 164 6.85 3.32 -1.61
N ILE A 165 6.08 4.13 -0.88
CA ILE A 165 5.00 3.65 -0.01
C ILE A 165 3.71 4.46 -0.20
N VAL A 166 2.59 3.81 0.06
CA VAL A 166 1.29 4.46 0.32
C VAL A 166 0.84 4.07 1.73
N SER A 167 0.76 5.06 2.61
CA SER A 167 0.43 4.87 4.02
C SER A 167 -0.40 6.04 4.55
N CYS A 168 -1.20 5.78 5.59
CA CYS A 168 -1.91 6.81 6.34
C CYS A 168 -1.10 7.35 7.54
N ASN A 169 0.09 6.80 7.82
CA ASN A 169 0.97 7.22 8.91
C ASN A 169 2.31 7.75 8.36
N PRO A 170 2.51 9.08 8.30
CA PRO A 170 3.70 9.68 7.68
C PRO A 170 5.01 9.38 8.43
N HIS A 171 4.93 8.96 9.69
CA HIS A 171 6.09 8.64 10.54
C HIS A 171 6.18 7.14 10.86
N GLY A 172 5.52 6.29 10.08
CA GLY A 172 5.60 4.84 10.23
C GLY A 172 6.98 4.30 9.88
N GLU A 173 7.27 3.06 10.31
CA GLU A 173 8.55 2.39 10.02
C GLU A 173 8.81 2.28 8.51
N MET A 174 7.77 2.02 7.72
CA MET A 174 7.86 1.97 6.25
C MET A 174 8.28 3.33 5.65
N ALA A 175 7.86 4.45 6.24
CA ALA A 175 8.25 5.78 5.75
C ALA A 175 9.75 6.05 5.89
N GLN A 176 10.42 5.41 6.84
CA GLN A 176 11.87 5.50 7.01
C GLN A 176 12.66 4.63 6.02
N LEU A 177 11.96 3.71 5.37
CA LEU A 177 12.50 2.79 4.36
C LEU A 177 12.15 3.21 2.92
N ALA A 178 11.37 4.26 2.72
CA ALA A 178 11.07 4.77 1.39
C ALA A 178 12.14 5.76 0.91
N ASP A 179 12.35 5.83 -0.41
CA ASP A 179 13.29 6.75 -1.08
C ASP A 179 12.77 8.22 -1.21
#